data_a81a62506395a701e81ea0cb4ad1354f
#
_entry.id   a81a62506395a701e81ea0cb4ad1354f
#
_cell.length_a   1.000
_cell.length_b   1.000
_cell.length_c   1.000
_cell.angle_alpha   90.00
_cell.angle_beta   90.00
_cell.angle_gamma   90.00
#
_symmetry.space_group_name_H-M   'P 1'
#
loop_
_entity.id
_entity.type
_entity.pdbx_description
1 polymer ?
#
loop_
_entity_poly.entity_id
_entity_poly.type
_entity_poly.pdbx_seq_one_letter_code
_entity_poly.pdbx_strand_id
1 'polypeptide(L)'
;YIESNLIGFYNILEVCRHHEVAHLVYASSSSVYGSNKKIPYSTDDKVDNPVSLYAATKKSNELMAHAYSKLYNIPSTGLRFFTVYGPAGRPDMAYFGFTNKLVKGETIKIFNYGNCKRDFTYVDDIVEAADAHDRRKANGAEDWTELPKWHT
;
A
#
# COMPACT_ATOMS: atom_id res chain seq x y z
N TYR A 1 -13.79 -7.57 2.80
CA TYR A 1 -12.34 -7.77 2.59
C TYR A 1 -12.00 -9.14 1.98
N ILE A 2 -12.58 -10.24 2.44
CA ILE A 2 -12.25 -11.58 1.92
C ILE A 2 -12.51 -11.64 0.41
N GLU A 3 -13.72 -11.32 -0.01
CA GLU A 3 -14.12 -11.38 -1.40
C GLU A 3 -13.30 -10.44 -2.29
N SER A 4 -13.19 -9.17 -1.91
CA SER A 4 -12.46 -8.19 -2.73
C SER A 4 -10.94 -8.35 -2.68
N ASN A 5 -10.37 -8.55 -1.47
CA ASN A 5 -8.92 -8.57 -1.32
C ASN A 5 -8.29 -9.94 -1.60
N LEU A 6 -8.98 -11.03 -1.28
CA LEU A 6 -8.41 -12.37 -1.52
C LEU A 6 -8.88 -12.92 -2.85
N ILE A 7 -10.20 -13.11 -3.02
CA ILE A 7 -10.74 -13.70 -4.25
C ILE A 7 -10.48 -12.79 -5.46
N GLY A 8 -10.76 -11.49 -5.31
CA GLY A 8 -10.52 -10.52 -6.38
C GLY A 8 -9.05 -10.45 -6.78
N PHE A 9 -8.13 -10.44 -5.80
CA PHE A 9 -6.70 -10.42 -6.09
C PHE A 9 -6.21 -11.73 -6.72
N TYR A 10 -6.70 -12.88 -6.27
CA TYR A 10 -6.45 -14.16 -6.91
C TYR A 10 -6.86 -14.15 -8.39
N ASN A 11 -8.06 -13.63 -8.70
CA ASN A 11 -8.51 -13.53 -10.07
C ASN A 11 -7.59 -12.64 -10.94
N ILE A 12 -7.06 -11.54 -10.39
CA ILE A 12 -6.07 -10.71 -11.08
C ILE A 12 -4.78 -11.49 -11.35
N LEU A 13 -4.29 -12.27 -10.38
CA LEU A 13 -3.10 -13.10 -10.56
C LEU A 13 -3.31 -14.16 -11.65
N GLU A 14 -4.50 -14.77 -11.73
CA GLU A 14 -4.84 -15.72 -12.81
C GLU A 14 -4.89 -15.03 -14.17
N VAL A 15 -5.47 -13.82 -14.25
CA VAL A 15 -5.41 -13.02 -15.48
C VAL A 15 -3.96 -12.75 -15.89
N CYS A 16 -3.12 -12.31 -14.96
CA CYS A 16 -1.70 -12.07 -15.23
C CYS A 16 -0.98 -13.33 -15.74
N ARG A 17 -1.29 -14.50 -15.15
CA ARG A 17 -0.73 -15.79 -15.56
C ARG A 17 -1.10 -16.17 -17.00
N HIS A 18 -2.32 -15.85 -17.43
CA HIS A 18 -2.81 -16.22 -18.76
C HIS A 18 -2.48 -15.21 -19.87
N HIS A 19 -2.06 -14.00 -19.52
CA HIS A 19 -1.85 -12.90 -20.48
C HIS A 19 -0.41 -12.37 -20.55
N GLU A 20 0.56 -13.12 -20.01
CA GLU A 20 2.01 -12.81 -20.09
C GLU A 20 2.32 -11.33 -19.76
N VAL A 21 1.77 -10.84 -18.64
CA VAL A 21 2.04 -9.45 -18.23
C VAL A 21 3.52 -9.24 -17.91
N ALA A 22 4.08 -8.14 -18.41
CA ALA A 22 5.48 -7.80 -18.20
C ALA A 22 5.81 -7.54 -16.72
N HIS A 23 4.90 -6.92 -15.99
CA HIS A 23 5.07 -6.63 -14.57
C HIS A 23 3.72 -6.38 -13.90
N LEU A 24 3.54 -6.87 -12.69
CA LEU A 24 2.37 -6.60 -11.85
C LEU A 24 2.76 -5.65 -10.70
N VAL A 25 2.28 -4.42 -10.72
CA VAL A 25 2.37 -3.51 -9.57
C VAL A 25 1.02 -3.51 -8.84
N TYR A 26 1.04 -3.74 -7.54
CA TYR A 26 -0.19 -3.82 -6.75
C TYR A 26 -0.10 -3.10 -5.40
N ALA A 27 -1.24 -2.61 -4.93
CA ALA A 27 -1.34 -1.96 -3.65
C ALA A 27 -1.32 -2.99 -2.51
N SER A 28 -0.26 -2.99 -1.69
CA SER A 28 -0.26 -3.52 -0.35
C SER A 28 -0.63 -2.41 0.64
N SER A 29 -0.17 -2.46 1.88
CA SER A 29 -0.49 -1.45 2.90
C SER A 29 0.56 -1.43 4.00
N SER A 30 0.84 -0.27 4.55
CA SER A 30 1.65 -0.14 5.77
C SER A 30 1.05 -0.88 6.98
N SER A 31 -0.25 -1.19 6.96
CA SER A 31 -0.90 -1.98 8.01
C SER A 31 -0.32 -3.41 8.17
N VAL A 32 0.41 -3.93 7.16
CA VAL A 32 1.09 -5.23 7.26
C VAL A 32 2.22 -5.22 8.30
N TYR A 33 2.78 -4.04 8.64
CA TYR A 33 3.78 -3.92 9.70
C TYR A 33 3.20 -4.22 11.10
N GLY A 34 1.87 -4.19 11.25
CA GLY A 34 1.18 -4.61 12.46
C GLY A 34 1.67 -3.88 13.71
N SER A 35 2.15 -4.63 14.70
CA SER A 35 2.64 -4.10 15.98
C SER A 35 4.14 -3.74 15.99
N ASN A 36 4.80 -3.63 14.82
CA ASN A 36 6.19 -3.22 14.74
C ASN A 36 6.37 -1.82 15.37
N LYS A 37 7.38 -1.68 16.24
CA LYS A 37 7.69 -0.43 16.94
C LYS A 37 8.91 0.31 16.38
N LYS A 38 9.59 -0.29 15.40
CA LYS A 38 10.74 0.31 14.74
C LYS A 38 10.31 1.51 13.90
N ILE A 39 11.07 2.60 13.97
CA ILE A 39 10.86 3.82 13.17
C ILE A 39 12.23 4.25 12.63
N PRO A 40 12.35 4.46 11.31
CA PRO A 40 11.36 4.18 10.25
C PRO A 40 11.17 2.67 10.03
N TYR A 41 10.03 2.28 9.45
CA TYR A 41 9.84 0.91 8.97
C TYR A 41 10.80 0.59 7.81
N SER A 42 11.21 -0.66 7.72
CA SER A 42 12.02 -1.17 6.61
C SER A 42 11.26 -2.24 5.84
N THR A 43 11.54 -2.35 4.55
CA THR A 43 11.03 -3.47 3.73
C THR A 43 11.54 -4.83 4.21
N ASP A 44 12.69 -4.86 4.90
CA ASP A 44 13.30 -6.06 5.48
C ASP A 44 12.67 -6.47 6.82
N ASP A 45 11.84 -5.61 7.40
CA ASP A 45 11.17 -5.93 8.67
C ASP A 45 10.21 -7.10 8.49
N LYS A 46 10.19 -8.01 9.48
CA LYS A 46 9.20 -9.08 9.52
C LYS A 46 7.79 -8.52 9.68
N VAL A 47 6.88 -8.96 8.84
CA VAL A 47 5.47 -8.50 8.79
C VAL A 47 4.51 -9.67 9.04
N ASP A 48 4.82 -10.51 10.03
CA ASP A 48 4.10 -11.76 10.31
C ASP A 48 3.01 -11.59 11.39
N ASN A 49 2.86 -10.38 11.95
CA ASN A 49 1.95 -10.10 13.06
C ASN A 49 0.92 -9.01 12.71
N PRO A 50 0.03 -9.22 11.70
CA PRO A 50 -1.01 -8.25 11.38
C PRO A 50 -1.98 -8.09 12.57
N VAL A 51 -2.42 -6.86 12.85
CA VAL A 51 -3.31 -6.55 13.97
C VAL A 51 -4.75 -6.28 13.53
N SER A 52 -5.09 -6.51 12.28
CA SER A 52 -6.45 -6.40 11.76
C SER A 52 -6.69 -7.40 10.63
N LEU A 53 -7.97 -7.75 10.39
CA LEU A 53 -8.35 -8.59 9.25
C LEU A 53 -7.90 -7.97 7.93
N TYR A 54 -8.05 -6.66 7.77
CA TYR A 54 -7.56 -5.94 6.60
C TYR A 54 -6.04 -6.15 6.39
N ALA A 55 -5.25 -5.96 7.44
CA ALA A 55 -3.80 -6.17 7.36
C ALA A 55 -3.46 -7.62 6.99
N ALA A 56 -4.18 -8.60 7.56
CA ALA A 56 -4.02 -10.01 7.21
C ALA A 56 -4.32 -10.28 5.73
N THR A 57 -5.40 -9.70 5.19
CA THR A 57 -5.71 -9.87 3.76
C THR A 57 -4.66 -9.22 2.86
N LYS A 58 -4.12 -8.05 3.21
CA LYS A 58 -3.04 -7.40 2.46
C LYS A 58 -1.73 -8.20 2.52
N LYS A 59 -1.39 -8.74 3.68
CA LYS A 59 -0.25 -9.66 3.80
C LYS A 59 -0.45 -10.94 2.96
N SER A 60 -1.66 -11.47 2.92
CA SER A 60 -1.98 -12.60 2.04
C SER A 60 -1.78 -12.27 0.56
N ASN A 61 -2.10 -11.05 0.13
CA ASN A 61 -1.81 -10.61 -1.25
C ASN A 61 -0.30 -10.67 -1.55
N GLU A 62 0.56 -10.19 -0.62
CA GLU A 62 2.02 -10.27 -0.79
C GLU A 62 2.48 -11.72 -0.94
N LEU A 63 1.96 -12.64 -0.12
CA LEU A 63 2.30 -14.06 -0.18
C LEU A 63 1.82 -14.73 -1.47
N MET A 64 0.58 -14.44 -1.91
CA MET A 64 0.04 -14.97 -3.16
C MET A 64 0.84 -14.45 -4.37
N ALA A 65 1.14 -13.14 -4.42
CA ALA A 65 1.94 -12.57 -5.49
C ALA A 65 3.35 -13.18 -5.54
N HIS A 66 3.98 -13.40 -4.37
CA HIS A 66 5.28 -14.07 -4.29
C HIS A 66 5.21 -15.50 -4.84
N ALA A 67 4.19 -16.28 -4.47
CA ALA A 67 4.01 -17.63 -4.96
C ALA A 67 3.83 -17.66 -6.48
N TYR A 68 3.00 -16.78 -7.04
CA TYR A 68 2.78 -16.67 -8.49
C TYR A 68 4.04 -16.21 -9.23
N SER A 69 4.79 -15.28 -8.65
CA SER A 69 6.09 -14.86 -9.21
C SER A 69 7.06 -16.04 -9.33
N LYS A 70 7.11 -16.92 -8.33
CA LYS A 70 7.99 -18.09 -8.34
C LYS A 70 7.49 -19.21 -9.26
N LEU A 71 6.18 -19.47 -9.27
CA LEU A 71 5.61 -20.59 -10.04
C LEU A 71 5.48 -20.27 -11.53
N TYR A 72 5.18 -19.03 -11.87
CA TYR A 72 4.81 -18.63 -13.24
C TYR A 72 5.70 -17.52 -13.80
N ASN A 73 6.78 -17.18 -13.09
CA ASN A 73 7.74 -16.15 -13.51
C ASN A 73 7.08 -14.79 -13.81
N ILE A 74 6.08 -14.39 -13.01
CA ILE A 74 5.39 -13.11 -13.13
C ILE A 74 6.12 -12.08 -12.25
N PRO A 75 6.86 -11.11 -12.82
CA PRO A 75 7.47 -10.06 -12.01
C PRO A 75 6.39 -9.27 -11.27
N SER A 76 6.55 -9.09 -9.96
CA SER A 76 5.53 -8.39 -9.17
C SER A 76 6.15 -7.50 -8.11
N THR A 77 5.54 -6.33 -7.88
CA THR A 77 5.93 -5.37 -6.84
C THR A 77 4.72 -4.95 -6.02
N GLY A 78 4.76 -5.24 -4.72
CA GLY A 78 3.74 -4.80 -3.76
C GLY A 78 4.15 -3.49 -3.09
N LEU A 79 3.35 -2.43 -3.24
CA LEU A 79 3.61 -1.13 -2.66
C LEU A 79 2.86 -0.99 -1.32
N ARG A 80 3.60 -0.82 -0.21
CA ARG A 80 3.04 -0.68 1.15
C ARG A 80 2.69 0.77 1.43
N PHE A 81 1.61 1.25 0.84
CA PHE A 81 1.16 2.63 1.03
C PHE A 81 0.81 2.93 2.49
N PHE A 82 1.20 4.11 2.95
CA PHE A 82 0.74 4.74 4.18
C PHE A 82 -0.58 5.47 3.93
N THR A 83 -0.81 6.62 4.56
CA THR A 83 -2.06 7.35 4.38
C THR A 83 -1.98 8.21 3.13
N VAL A 84 -2.64 7.79 2.06
CA VAL A 84 -2.77 8.57 0.84
C VAL A 84 -3.95 9.53 0.96
N TYR A 85 -3.77 10.78 0.55
CA TYR A 85 -4.82 11.80 0.54
C TYR A 85 -4.88 12.52 -0.81
N GLY A 86 -6.00 13.18 -1.10
CA GLY A 86 -6.20 13.92 -2.34
C GLY A 86 -7.66 13.91 -2.80
N PRO A 87 -7.94 14.38 -4.02
CA PRO A 87 -9.26 14.33 -4.63
C PRO A 87 -9.84 12.90 -4.63
N ALA A 88 -11.16 12.79 -4.47
CA ALA A 88 -11.88 11.52 -4.35
C ALA A 88 -11.44 10.65 -3.15
N GLY A 89 -10.81 11.24 -2.13
CA GLY A 89 -10.43 10.55 -0.89
C GLY A 89 -11.63 9.97 -0.15
N ARG A 90 -11.39 8.87 0.60
CA ARG A 90 -12.45 8.20 1.35
C ARG A 90 -13.01 9.10 2.47
N PRO A 91 -14.35 9.23 2.59
CA PRO A 91 -14.98 10.13 3.55
C PRO A 91 -14.84 9.68 5.02
N ASP A 92 -14.49 8.41 5.27
CA ASP A 92 -14.26 7.85 6.60
C ASP A 92 -12.81 8.08 7.12
N MET A 93 -11.93 8.65 6.30
CA MET A 93 -10.58 9.00 6.73
C MET A 93 -10.59 10.23 7.64
N ALA A 94 -9.68 10.24 8.64
CA ALA A 94 -9.63 11.28 9.66
C ALA A 94 -9.52 12.69 9.07
N TYR A 95 -8.63 12.90 8.08
CA TYR A 95 -8.46 14.21 7.44
C TYR A 95 -9.75 14.71 6.79
N PHE A 96 -10.51 13.84 6.11
CA PHE A 96 -11.77 14.18 5.47
C PHE A 96 -12.86 14.51 6.51
N GLY A 97 -13.00 13.61 7.51
CA GLY A 97 -13.98 13.80 8.59
C GLY A 97 -13.70 15.06 9.43
N PHE A 98 -12.43 15.36 9.70
CA PHE A 98 -12.03 16.55 10.46
C PHE A 98 -12.29 17.83 9.66
N THR A 99 -11.91 17.86 8.38
CA THR A 99 -12.16 19.01 7.51
C THR A 99 -13.65 19.33 7.42
N ASN A 100 -14.50 18.33 7.19
CA ASN A 100 -15.94 18.51 7.12
C ASN A 100 -16.53 19.10 8.42
N LYS A 101 -16.09 18.59 9.57
CA LYS A 101 -16.53 19.10 10.87
C LYS A 101 -16.06 20.52 11.13
N LEU A 102 -14.80 20.83 10.82
CA LEU A 102 -14.26 22.18 10.96
C LEU A 102 -15.02 23.20 10.11
N VAL A 103 -15.29 22.88 8.85
CA VAL A 103 -16.06 23.77 7.95
C VAL A 103 -17.47 24.02 8.48
N LYS A 104 -18.07 23.05 9.16
CA LYS A 104 -19.41 23.17 9.77
C LYS A 104 -19.40 23.78 11.18
N GLY A 105 -18.25 24.07 11.75
CA GLY A 105 -18.13 24.53 13.15
C GLY A 105 -18.44 23.44 14.18
N GLU A 106 -18.38 22.16 13.78
CA GLU A 106 -18.66 21.03 14.64
C GLU A 106 -17.42 20.61 15.45
N THR A 107 -17.66 20.01 16.63
CA THR A 107 -16.59 19.52 17.51
C THR A 107 -15.89 18.29 16.92
N ILE A 108 -14.55 18.30 16.90
CA ILE A 108 -13.72 17.16 16.55
C ILE A 108 -13.39 16.36 17.81
N LYS A 109 -13.56 15.04 17.73
CA LYS A 109 -13.05 14.12 18.78
C LYS A 109 -11.60 13.77 18.49
N ILE A 110 -10.71 14.18 19.39
CA ILE A 110 -9.27 13.84 19.30
C ILE A 110 -9.03 12.62 20.17
N PHE A 111 -8.52 11.54 19.56
CA PHE A 111 -8.18 10.31 20.26
C PHE A 111 -6.74 10.39 20.78
N ASN A 112 -6.47 9.64 21.87
CA ASN A 112 -5.13 9.51 22.48
C ASN A 112 -4.48 10.89 22.76
N TYR A 113 -5.27 11.88 23.18
CA TYR A 113 -4.81 13.26 23.48
C TYR A 113 -4.02 13.90 22.32
N GLY A 114 -4.26 13.50 21.09
CA GLY A 114 -3.53 13.98 19.91
C GLY A 114 -2.16 13.33 19.71
N ASN A 115 -1.75 12.40 20.57
CA ASN A 115 -0.48 11.70 20.42
C ASN A 115 -0.58 10.59 19.36
N CYS A 116 -0.85 11.00 18.12
CA CYS A 116 -0.95 10.14 16.95
C CYS A 116 -0.11 10.73 15.82
N LYS A 117 0.83 9.94 15.31
CA LYS A 117 1.63 10.30 14.12
C LYS A 117 1.20 9.45 12.95
N ARG A 118 1.14 10.04 11.76
CA ARG A 118 0.84 9.37 10.49
C ARG A 118 1.64 10.02 9.37
N ASP A 119 2.12 9.22 8.45
CA ASP A 119 2.66 9.71 7.20
C ASP A 119 1.52 9.90 6.20
N PHE A 120 1.52 11.07 5.58
CA PHE A 120 0.54 11.44 4.56
C PHE A 120 1.27 11.69 3.26
N THR A 121 0.81 11.04 2.19
CA THR A 121 1.35 11.22 0.85
C THR A 121 0.24 11.66 -0.10
N TYR A 122 0.50 12.67 -0.92
CA TYR A 122 -0.48 13.12 -1.90
C TYR A 122 -0.64 12.10 -3.02
N VAL A 123 -1.86 11.97 -3.55
CA VAL A 123 -2.20 10.91 -4.50
C VAL A 123 -1.38 10.97 -5.78
N ASP A 124 -1.07 12.16 -6.28
CA ASP A 124 -0.28 12.30 -7.51
C ASP A 124 1.16 11.81 -7.31
N ASP A 125 1.77 12.05 -6.13
CA ASP A 125 3.10 11.53 -5.79
C ASP A 125 3.10 10.00 -5.73
N ILE A 126 2.01 9.40 -5.23
CA ILE A 126 1.84 7.94 -5.22
C ILE A 126 1.73 7.38 -6.64
N VAL A 127 0.96 8.04 -7.50
CA VAL A 127 0.78 7.62 -8.90
C VAL A 127 2.10 7.72 -9.65
N GLU A 128 2.83 8.83 -9.49
CA GLU A 128 4.14 9.01 -10.12
C GLU A 128 5.15 7.95 -9.64
N ALA A 129 5.21 7.68 -8.33
CA ALA A 129 6.08 6.64 -7.79
C ALA A 129 5.72 5.24 -8.31
N ALA A 130 4.43 4.90 -8.39
CA ALA A 130 3.97 3.61 -8.91
C ALA A 130 4.33 3.43 -10.39
N ASP A 131 4.12 4.47 -11.20
CA ASP A 131 4.44 4.48 -12.63
C ASP A 131 5.96 4.42 -12.89
N ALA A 132 6.76 5.13 -12.09
CA ALA A 132 8.21 5.05 -12.16
C ALA A 132 8.73 3.64 -11.83
N HIS A 133 8.10 2.95 -10.87
CA HIS A 133 8.40 1.56 -10.53
C HIS A 133 8.11 0.60 -11.69
N ASP A 134 6.98 0.75 -12.34
CA ASP A 134 6.58 -0.09 -13.46
C ASP A 134 7.53 0.10 -14.66
N ARG A 135 7.80 1.33 -15.05
CA ARG A 135 8.68 1.67 -16.17
C ARG A 135 10.12 1.17 -15.98
N ARG A 136 10.67 1.23 -14.78
CA ARG A 136 12.04 0.76 -14.51
C ARG A 136 12.18 -0.74 -14.70
N LYS A 137 11.24 -1.53 -14.19
CA LYS A 137 11.25 -2.98 -14.40
C LYS A 137 11.04 -3.39 -15.86
N ALA A 138 10.15 -2.72 -16.57
CA ALA A 138 9.93 -2.95 -17.99
C ALA A 138 11.21 -2.73 -18.82
N ASN A 139 12.10 -1.83 -18.36
CA ASN A 139 13.38 -1.53 -19.01
C ASN A 139 14.56 -2.38 -18.51
N GLY A 140 14.33 -3.43 -17.71
CA GLY A 140 15.37 -4.36 -17.23
C GLY A 140 16.32 -3.77 -16.18
N ALA A 141 15.98 -2.66 -15.53
CA ALA A 141 16.82 -2.09 -14.47
C ALA A 141 16.76 -2.96 -13.21
N GLU A 142 17.87 -3.60 -12.87
CA GLU A 142 18.01 -4.42 -11.65
C GLU A 142 18.31 -3.58 -10.40
N ASP A 143 18.71 -2.32 -10.55
CA ASP A 143 19.18 -1.50 -9.44
C ASP A 143 18.09 -0.59 -8.86
N TRP A 144 17.73 -0.87 -7.60
CA TRP A 144 16.73 -0.15 -6.81
C TRP A 144 17.32 1.00 -5.99
N THR A 145 18.64 1.21 -6.05
CA THR A 145 19.38 2.13 -5.16
C THR A 145 19.22 3.61 -5.54
N GLU A 146 18.70 3.91 -6.73
CA GLU A 146 18.56 5.27 -7.26
C GLU A 146 17.10 5.78 -7.34
N LEU A 147 16.22 5.34 -6.45
CA LEU A 147 14.95 6.06 -6.28
C LEU A 147 15.22 7.47 -5.75
N PRO A 148 14.52 8.51 -6.25
CA PRO A 148 14.57 9.80 -5.60
C PRO A 148 14.30 9.61 -4.12
N LYS A 149 15.20 10.08 -3.26
CA LYS A 149 14.97 10.09 -1.81
C LYS A 149 13.82 11.05 -1.57
N TRP A 150 12.60 10.53 -1.49
CA TRP A 150 11.47 11.32 -1.03
C TRP A 150 11.74 11.64 0.43
N HIS A 151 12.01 12.91 0.68
CA HIS A 151 12.23 13.40 2.03
C HIS A 151 10.92 13.24 2.81
N THR A 152 10.94 12.32 3.80
CA THR A 152 9.92 12.19 4.85
C THR A 152 9.96 13.38 5.79
#